data_d8a48b5454f5623c4a187963d67045df
#
_entry.id   d8a48b5454f5623c4a187963d67045df
#
_cell.length_a   1.000
_cell.length_b   1.000
_cell.length_c   1.000
_cell.angle_alpha   90.00
_cell.angle_beta   90.00
_cell.angle_gamma   90.00
#
_symmetry.space_group_name_H-M   'P 1'
#
loop_
_entity.id
_entity.type
_entity.pdbx_description
1 polymer ?
#
loop_
_entity_poly.entity_id
_entity_poly.type
_entity_poly.pdbx_seq_one_letter_code
_entity_poly.pdbx_strand_id
1 'polypeptide(L)'
;LTFGLSVFWTLPFPSWEALINVVSAALILSYAVAPVTVAALRRNAPDMARPFRVKGMAVLGPLSFIIAALIVYWSGWNTVSWLLGLQILMFVVYLLCARWVPTAHLNLKQQVRSSAWLIGFYAVTILLSKLGSFGGIGVISHPFDTLVVAACALGIYYWGAATGVPAHWVRLEQEEDESEAVSDAHYSAPLSPTTH
;
A
#
# COMPACT_ATOMS: atom_id res chain seq x y z
N LEU A 1 2.46 -19.42 -20.68
CA LEU A 1 2.75 -19.02 -19.30
C LEU A 1 1.55 -18.35 -18.63
N THR A 2 0.95 -17.33 -19.25
CA THR A 2 -0.19 -16.54 -18.71
C THR A 2 -1.41 -17.41 -18.42
N PHE A 3 -1.78 -18.32 -19.33
CA PHE A 3 -2.90 -19.25 -19.14
C PHE A 3 -2.68 -20.15 -17.91
N GLY A 4 -1.48 -20.74 -17.78
CA GLY A 4 -1.16 -21.60 -16.64
C GLY A 4 -1.20 -20.85 -15.31
N LEU A 5 -0.72 -19.62 -15.26
CA LEU A 5 -0.82 -18.73 -14.10
C LEU A 5 -2.28 -18.40 -13.77
N SER A 6 -3.12 -18.12 -14.78
CA SER A 6 -4.55 -17.83 -14.58
C SER A 6 -5.28 -19.03 -13.98
N VAL A 7 -5.03 -20.23 -14.50
CA VAL A 7 -5.62 -21.46 -13.95
C VAL A 7 -5.13 -21.71 -12.53
N PHE A 8 -3.84 -21.55 -12.26
CA PHE A 8 -3.28 -21.71 -10.91
C PHE A 8 -3.90 -20.75 -9.89
N TRP A 9 -4.13 -19.48 -10.30
CA TRP A 9 -4.78 -18.47 -9.43
C TRP A 9 -6.26 -18.71 -9.18
N THR A 10 -6.97 -19.38 -10.10
CA THR A 10 -8.41 -19.67 -9.93
C THR A 10 -8.67 -20.92 -9.09
N LEU A 11 -7.72 -21.86 -9.04
CA LEU A 11 -7.87 -23.13 -8.31
C LEU A 11 -8.20 -22.99 -6.81
N PRO A 12 -7.64 -22.03 -6.04
CA PRO A 12 -7.96 -21.91 -4.61
C PRO A 12 -9.37 -21.39 -4.32
N PHE A 13 -10.08 -20.86 -5.31
CA PHE A 13 -11.38 -20.23 -5.10
C PHE A 13 -12.51 -21.18 -5.44
N PRO A 14 -13.42 -21.48 -4.47
CA PRO A 14 -14.52 -22.43 -4.67
C PRO A 14 -15.62 -21.90 -5.60
N SER A 15 -15.66 -20.57 -5.83
CA SER A 15 -16.67 -19.93 -6.66
C SER A 15 -16.13 -18.65 -7.32
N TRP A 16 -16.78 -18.26 -8.43
CA TRP A 16 -16.55 -17.00 -9.11
C TRP A 16 -16.78 -15.78 -8.19
N GLU A 17 -17.76 -15.86 -7.33
CA GLU A 17 -18.10 -14.83 -6.36
C GLU A 17 -16.97 -14.59 -5.33
N ALA A 18 -16.38 -15.67 -4.83
CA ALA A 18 -15.24 -15.61 -3.92
C ALA A 18 -14.02 -14.96 -4.60
N LEU A 19 -13.76 -15.28 -5.87
CA LEU A 19 -12.70 -14.68 -6.65
C LEU A 19 -12.90 -13.16 -6.81
N ILE A 20 -14.11 -12.74 -7.21
CA ILE A 20 -14.46 -11.33 -7.40
C ILE A 20 -14.29 -10.56 -6.08
N ASN A 21 -14.74 -11.11 -4.96
CA ASN A 21 -14.63 -10.47 -3.66
C ASN A 21 -13.16 -10.22 -3.27
N VAL A 22 -12.29 -11.20 -3.48
CA VAL A 22 -10.84 -11.05 -3.20
C VAL A 22 -10.20 -10.02 -4.12
N VAL A 23 -10.49 -10.06 -5.41
CA VAL A 23 -9.95 -9.09 -6.40
C VAL A 23 -10.42 -7.68 -6.07
N SER A 24 -11.69 -7.48 -5.77
CA SER A 24 -12.25 -6.18 -5.41
C SER A 24 -11.62 -5.64 -4.12
N ALA A 25 -11.49 -6.47 -3.11
CA ALA A 25 -10.83 -6.09 -1.85
C ALA A 25 -9.35 -5.76 -2.05
N ALA A 26 -8.65 -6.47 -2.94
CA ALA A 26 -7.25 -6.20 -3.28
C ALA A 26 -7.09 -4.83 -3.98
N LEU A 27 -7.98 -4.48 -4.89
CA LEU A 27 -7.99 -3.17 -5.56
C LEU A 27 -8.20 -2.03 -4.55
N ILE A 28 -9.17 -2.17 -3.65
CA ILE A 28 -9.44 -1.17 -2.60
C ILE A 28 -8.25 -1.04 -1.66
N LEU A 29 -7.62 -2.15 -1.29
CA LEU A 29 -6.43 -2.16 -0.45
C LEU A 29 -5.27 -1.41 -1.11
N SER A 30 -5.09 -1.55 -2.43
CA SER A 30 -4.07 -0.81 -3.20
C SER A 30 -4.32 0.70 -3.14
N TYR A 31 -5.57 1.13 -3.24
CA TYR A 31 -5.92 2.55 -3.14
C TYR A 31 -5.81 3.10 -1.71
N ALA A 32 -5.96 2.26 -0.68
CA ALA A 32 -5.86 2.68 0.71
C ALA A 32 -4.47 3.23 1.08
N VAL A 33 -3.42 2.78 0.40
CA VAL A 33 -2.04 3.24 0.66
C VAL A 33 -1.84 4.70 0.20
N ALA A 34 -2.48 5.12 -0.87
CA ALA A 34 -2.26 6.43 -1.49
C ALA A 34 -2.51 7.63 -0.54
N PRO A 35 -3.62 7.73 0.22
CA PRO A 35 -3.83 8.85 1.14
C PRO A 35 -2.79 8.92 2.26
N VAL A 36 -2.27 7.79 2.73
CA VAL A 36 -1.20 7.74 3.75
C VAL A 36 0.11 8.25 3.16
N THR A 37 0.46 7.81 1.96
CA THR A 37 1.65 8.26 1.22
C THR A 37 1.61 9.77 0.98
N VAL A 38 0.48 10.30 0.50
CA VAL A 38 0.31 11.74 0.28
C VAL A 38 0.47 12.53 1.58
N ALA A 39 -0.07 12.03 2.70
CA ALA A 39 0.07 12.69 4.01
C ALA A 39 1.54 12.67 4.49
N ALA A 40 2.23 11.54 4.33
CA ALA A 40 3.64 11.39 4.66
C ALA A 40 4.53 12.34 3.83
N LEU A 41 4.33 12.40 2.51
CA LEU A 41 5.07 13.30 1.62
C LEU A 41 4.81 14.77 1.93
N ARG A 42 3.57 15.15 2.28
CA ARG A 42 3.25 16.54 2.67
C ARG A 42 3.94 16.96 3.96
N ARG A 43 4.14 16.01 4.86
CA ARG A 43 4.80 16.26 6.15
C ARG A 43 6.32 16.29 6.00
N ASN A 44 6.88 15.36 5.23
CA ASN A 44 8.33 15.14 5.19
C ASN A 44 9.03 15.96 4.09
N ALA A 45 8.31 16.32 3.02
CA ALA A 45 8.83 17.13 1.91
C ALA A 45 7.91 18.33 1.62
N PRO A 46 7.79 19.34 2.51
CA PRO A 46 6.89 20.48 2.34
C PRO A 46 7.25 21.35 1.13
N ASP A 47 8.54 21.41 0.77
CA ASP A 47 9.08 22.30 -0.27
C ASP A 47 8.99 21.70 -1.68
N MET A 48 8.56 20.43 -1.80
CA MET A 48 8.40 19.77 -3.10
C MET A 48 7.39 20.52 -3.98
N ALA A 49 7.77 20.82 -5.23
CA ALA A 49 6.88 21.42 -6.22
C ALA A 49 5.68 20.51 -6.49
N ARG A 50 4.48 21.03 -6.27
CA ARG A 50 3.23 20.28 -6.48
C ARG A 50 2.35 21.04 -7.45
N PRO A 51 2.19 20.54 -8.70
CA PRO A 51 1.35 21.19 -9.71
C PRO A 51 -0.12 21.22 -9.29
N PHE A 52 -0.55 20.25 -8.46
CA PHE A 52 -1.92 20.17 -7.95
C PHE A 52 -1.98 20.02 -6.43
N ARG A 53 -2.79 20.84 -5.76
CA ARG A 53 -3.00 20.80 -4.32
C ARG A 53 -4.50 20.65 -4.01
N VAL A 54 -4.89 19.46 -3.52
CA VAL A 54 -6.25 19.25 -3.02
C VAL A 54 -6.43 20.01 -1.71
N LYS A 55 -7.44 20.90 -1.67
CA LYS A 55 -7.87 21.58 -0.45
C LYS A 55 -8.59 20.56 0.46
N GLY A 56 -8.35 20.63 1.76
CA GLY A 56 -9.02 19.74 2.73
C GLY A 56 -8.44 18.32 2.84
N MET A 57 -7.24 18.06 2.30
CA MET A 57 -6.60 16.74 2.36
C MET A 57 -6.38 16.23 3.81
N ALA A 58 -6.31 17.14 4.78
CA ALA A 58 -6.22 16.79 6.21
C ALA A 58 -7.44 16.00 6.72
N VAL A 59 -8.60 16.18 6.09
CA VAL A 59 -9.84 15.46 6.40
C VAL A 59 -10.09 14.35 5.38
N LEU A 60 -9.90 14.66 4.09
CA LEU A 60 -10.15 13.69 3.01
C LEU A 60 -9.21 12.48 3.09
N GLY A 61 -7.94 12.68 3.49
CA GLY A 61 -6.96 11.61 3.62
C GLY A 61 -7.38 10.54 4.64
N PRO A 62 -7.58 10.89 5.92
CA PRO A 62 -8.02 9.92 6.91
C PRO A 62 -9.41 9.34 6.58
N LEU A 63 -10.35 10.15 6.05
CA LEU A 63 -11.68 9.67 5.69
C LEU A 63 -11.63 8.60 4.58
N SER A 64 -10.87 8.83 3.52
CA SER A 64 -10.71 7.86 2.44
C SER A 64 -10.04 6.57 2.90
N PHE A 65 -9.05 6.67 3.79
CA PHE A 65 -8.42 5.50 4.39
C PHE A 65 -9.38 4.70 5.28
N ILE A 66 -10.17 5.37 6.11
CA ILE A 66 -11.20 4.72 6.96
C ILE A 66 -12.24 4.01 6.08
N ILE A 67 -12.75 4.67 5.04
CA ILE A 67 -13.72 4.06 4.12
C ILE A 67 -13.13 2.82 3.46
N ALA A 68 -11.89 2.89 2.95
CA ALA A 68 -11.22 1.74 2.36
C ALA A 68 -11.05 0.59 3.37
N ALA A 69 -10.63 0.89 4.60
CA ALA A 69 -10.51 -0.09 5.67
C ALA A 69 -11.84 -0.76 6.02
N LEU A 70 -12.95 0.01 6.06
CA LEU A 70 -14.29 -0.52 6.31
C LEU A 70 -14.77 -1.42 5.18
N ILE A 71 -14.53 -1.06 3.91
CA ILE A 71 -14.92 -1.90 2.78
C ILE A 71 -14.15 -3.24 2.81
N VAL A 72 -12.85 -3.20 3.10
CA VAL A 72 -12.06 -4.42 3.27
C VAL A 72 -12.60 -5.25 4.45
N TYR A 73 -12.91 -4.63 5.59
CA TYR A 73 -13.50 -5.32 6.74
C TYR A 73 -14.84 -5.99 6.41
N TRP A 74 -15.74 -5.28 5.71
CA TRP A 74 -17.07 -5.80 5.31
C TRP A 74 -16.99 -6.88 4.22
N SER A 75 -15.85 -7.07 3.56
CA SER A 75 -15.65 -8.20 2.64
C SER A 75 -15.65 -9.56 3.34
N GLY A 76 -15.64 -9.56 4.67
CA GLY A 76 -15.80 -10.74 5.52
C GLY A 76 -14.49 -11.49 5.78
N TRP A 77 -14.52 -12.29 6.86
CA TRP A 77 -13.35 -13.01 7.39
C TRP A 77 -12.62 -13.86 6.34
N ASN A 78 -13.35 -14.59 5.50
CA ASN A 78 -12.72 -15.46 4.51
C ASN A 78 -11.89 -14.66 3.50
N THR A 79 -12.43 -13.56 2.97
CA THR A 79 -11.74 -12.69 2.02
C THR A 79 -10.54 -12.00 2.67
N VAL A 80 -10.73 -11.42 3.86
CA VAL A 80 -9.71 -10.70 4.60
C VAL A 80 -8.55 -11.61 4.99
N SER A 81 -8.83 -12.79 5.54
CA SER A 81 -7.79 -13.73 5.97
C SER A 81 -6.93 -14.23 4.82
N TRP A 82 -7.53 -14.55 3.68
CA TRP A 82 -6.79 -14.94 2.48
C TRP A 82 -5.96 -13.80 1.93
N LEU A 83 -6.58 -12.64 1.69
CA LEU A 83 -5.92 -11.49 1.08
C LEU A 83 -4.75 -10.97 1.94
N LEU A 84 -5.03 -10.65 3.20
CA LEU A 84 -4.02 -10.07 4.07
C LEU A 84 -3.00 -11.11 4.57
N GLY A 85 -3.42 -12.36 4.72
CA GLY A 85 -2.51 -13.47 5.01
C GLY A 85 -1.47 -13.65 3.89
N LEU A 86 -1.91 -13.59 2.63
CA LEU A 86 -1.02 -13.65 1.47
C LEU A 86 -0.07 -12.46 1.43
N GLN A 87 -0.55 -11.26 1.75
CA GLN A 87 0.30 -10.06 1.79
C GLN A 87 1.38 -10.14 2.87
N ILE A 88 1.03 -10.63 4.06
CA ILE A 88 2.01 -10.86 5.14
C ILE A 88 3.01 -11.94 4.72
N LEU A 89 2.56 -13.02 4.10
CA LEU A 89 3.43 -14.08 3.58
C LEU A 89 4.42 -13.50 2.56
N MET A 90 3.94 -12.72 1.58
CA MET A 90 4.80 -12.07 0.59
C MET A 90 5.81 -11.11 1.22
N PHE A 91 5.42 -10.40 2.27
CA PHE A 91 6.34 -9.54 3.01
C PHE A 91 7.43 -10.34 3.73
N VAL A 92 7.08 -11.49 4.33
CA VAL A 92 8.06 -12.40 4.95
C VAL A 92 9.01 -12.95 3.90
N VAL A 93 8.49 -13.40 2.76
CA VAL A 93 9.31 -13.88 1.62
C VAL A 93 10.26 -12.77 1.15
N TYR A 94 9.75 -11.54 1.00
CA TYR A 94 10.59 -10.38 0.66
C TYR A 94 11.73 -10.17 1.65
N LEU A 95 11.47 -10.21 2.96
CA LEU A 95 12.50 -10.07 3.99
C LEU A 95 13.55 -11.19 3.94
N LEU A 96 13.12 -12.41 3.65
CA LEU A 96 14.03 -13.56 3.49
C LEU A 96 14.89 -13.40 2.23
N CYS A 97 14.29 -13.03 1.10
CA CYS A 97 15.00 -12.81 -0.16
C CYS A 97 15.93 -11.59 -0.10
N ALA A 98 15.52 -10.51 0.55
CA ALA A 98 16.33 -9.30 0.73
C ALA A 98 17.63 -9.55 1.48
N ARG A 99 17.70 -10.66 2.24
CA ARG A 99 18.92 -11.11 2.91
C ARG A 99 19.95 -11.71 1.94
N TRP A 100 19.49 -12.19 0.77
CA TRP A 100 20.30 -12.88 -0.23
C TRP A 100 20.65 -12.00 -1.43
N VAL A 101 19.83 -10.99 -1.68
CA VAL A 101 20.05 -10.03 -2.78
C VAL A 101 20.62 -8.75 -2.16
N PRO A 102 21.87 -8.37 -2.48
CA PRO A 102 22.40 -7.08 -2.07
C PRO A 102 21.66 -5.98 -2.84
N THR A 103 20.55 -5.53 -2.31
CA THR A 103 19.86 -4.31 -2.79
C THR A 103 20.69 -3.12 -2.34
N ALA A 104 21.45 -2.58 -3.26
CA ALA A 104 22.68 -1.84 -3.05
C ALA A 104 22.56 -0.52 -2.28
N HIS A 105 21.40 0.07 -2.03
CA HIS A 105 21.35 1.46 -1.56
C HIS A 105 20.35 1.78 -0.43
N LEU A 106 19.50 0.84 0.02
CA LEU A 106 18.51 1.13 1.05
C LEU A 106 18.77 0.31 2.33
N ASN A 107 18.97 1.01 3.44
CA ASN A 107 19.05 0.38 4.76
C ASN A 107 17.76 -0.41 5.04
N LEU A 108 17.84 -1.73 5.06
CA LEU A 108 16.71 -2.65 5.28
C LEU A 108 15.92 -2.26 6.55
N LYS A 109 16.61 -1.79 7.60
CA LYS A 109 15.99 -1.25 8.82
C LYS A 109 15.04 -0.08 8.55
N GLN A 110 15.39 0.79 7.62
CA GLN A 110 14.58 1.96 7.30
C GLN A 110 13.36 1.60 6.46
N GLN A 111 13.53 0.69 5.49
CA GLN A 111 12.40 0.15 4.71
C GLN A 111 11.38 -0.55 5.60
N VAL A 112 11.83 -1.44 6.48
CA VAL A 112 10.97 -2.13 7.44
C VAL A 112 10.26 -1.14 8.37
N ARG A 113 10.95 -0.12 8.86
CA ARG A 113 10.35 0.91 9.71
C ARG A 113 9.29 1.73 8.97
N SER A 114 9.55 2.10 7.73
CA SER A 114 8.60 2.87 6.90
C SER A 114 7.39 2.04 6.48
N SER A 115 7.51 0.72 6.40
CA SER A 115 6.42 -0.20 6.03
C SER A 115 5.72 -0.82 7.24
N ALA A 116 6.23 -0.61 8.46
CA ALA A 116 5.70 -1.25 9.68
C ALA A 116 4.22 -0.92 9.93
N TRP A 117 3.78 0.30 9.60
CA TRP A 117 2.38 0.70 9.73
C TRP A 117 1.45 -0.14 8.84
N LEU A 118 1.92 -0.55 7.66
CA LEU A 118 1.14 -1.36 6.72
C LEU A 118 0.95 -2.78 7.27
N ILE A 119 2.00 -3.37 7.82
CA ILE A 119 1.92 -4.67 8.50
C ILE A 119 1.01 -4.58 9.73
N GLY A 120 1.13 -3.50 10.51
CA GLY A 120 0.22 -3.21 11.61
C GLY A 120 -1.24 -3.11 11.15
N PHE A 121 -1.49 -2.44 10.04
CA PHE A 121 -2.82 -2.36 9.42
C PHE A 121 -3.37 -3.75 9.07
N TYR A 122 -2.57 -4.59 8.42
CA TYR A 122 -2.98 -5.94 8.06
C TYR A 122 -3.27 -6.79 9.30
N ALA A 123 -2.38 -6.78 10.29
CA ALA A 123 -2.56 -7.55 11.52
C ALA A 123 -3.81 -7.14 12.31
N VAL A 124 -4.03 -5.83 12.47
CA VAL A 124 -5.21 -5.30 13.15
C VAL A 124 -6.49 -5.63 12.39
N THR A 125 -6.49 -5.48 11.06
CA THR A 125 -7.67 -5.78 10.22
C THR A 125 -8.02 -7.28 10.27
N ILE A 126 -7.03 -8.17 10.22
CA ILE A 126 -7.24 -9.62 10.38
C ILE A 126 -7.85 -9.92 11.77
N LEU A 127 -7.27 -9.33 12.81
CA LEU A 127 -7.75 -9.55 14.19
C LEU A 127 -9.18 -9.08 14.36
N LEU A 128 -9.49 -7.87 13.91
CA LEU A 128 -10.84 -7.30 14.01
C LEU A 128 -11.84 -8.05 13.14
N SER A 129 -11.46 -8.48 11.93
CA SER A 129 -12.31 -9.30 11.07
C SER A 129 -12.64 -10.66 11.70
N LYS A 130 -11.67 -11.26 12.43
CA LYS A 130 -11.92 -12.50 13.16
C LYS A 130 -12.86 -12.30 14.36
N LEU A 131 -12.72 -11.19 15.08
CA LEU A 131 -13.55 -10.90 16.28
C LEU A 131 -14.91 -10.30 15.93
N GLY A 132 -15.06 -9.74 14.73
CA GLY A 132 -16.25 -9.03 14.30
C GLY A 132 -17.39 -9.92 13.84
N SER A 133 -18.48 -9.26 13.44
CA SER A 133 -19.75 -9.91 13.06
C SER A 133 -19.79 -10.38 11.59
N PHE A 134 -18.86 -9.90 10.73
CA PHE A 134 -18.84 -10.22 9.29
C PHE A 134 -18.03 -11.50 9.00
N GLY A 135 -18.63 -12.65 9.32
CA GLY A 135 -18.03 -13.97 9.08
C GLY A 135 -16.95 -14.39 10.10
N GLY A 136 -16.71 -13.58 11.14
CA GLY A 136 -15.86 -13.89 12.28
C GLY A 136 -16.63 -14.60 13.41
N ILE A 137 -16.03 -14.65 14.60
CA ILE A 137 -16.63 -15.28 15.79
C ILE A 137 -17.70 -14.42 16.49
N GLY A 138 -17.90 -13.16 16.05
CA GLY A 138 -18.98 -12.30 16.49
C GLY A 138 -18.88 -11.83 17.96
N VAL A 139 -17.66 -11.74 18.51
CA VAL A 139 -17.44 -11.23 19.89
C VAL A 139 -17.81 -9.76 19.99
N ILE A 140 -17.55 -8.98 18.93
CA ILE A 140 -17.91 -7.58 18.85
C ILE A 140 -19.16 -7.47 17.98
N SER A 141 -20.27 -7.05 18.60
CA SER A 141 -21.54 -6.91 17.89
C SER A 141 -21.60 -5.65 17.04
N HIS A 142 -22.32 -5.72 15.92
CA HIS A 142 -22.66 -4.55 15.13
C HIS A 142 -23.59 -3.60 15.94
N PRO A 143 -23.37 -2.24 15.93
CA PRO A 143 -22.44 -1.46 15.11
C PRO A 143 -21.06 -1.16 15.74
N PHE A 144 -20.77 -1.68 16.93
CA PHE A 144 -19.54 -1.36 17.65
C PHE A 144 -18.28 -1.84 16.92
N ASP A 145 -18.35 -2.97 16.23
CA ASP A 145 -17.27 -3.50 15.40
C ASP A 145 -16.80 -2.50 14.33
N THR A 146 -17.74 -1.88 13.64
CA THR A 146 -17.49 -0.85 12.61
C THR A 146 -16.81 0.38 13.20
N LEU A 147 -17.22 0.83 14.39
CA LEU A 147 -16.62 1.96 15.09
C LEU A 147 -15.18 1.65 15.53
N VAL A 148 -14.94 0.45 16.03
CA VAL A 148 -13.60 -0.01 16.44
C VAL A 148 -12.67 -0.06 15.23
N VAL A 149 -13.13 -0.61 14.11
CA VAL A 149 -12.35 -0.64 12.84
C VAL A 149 -12.01 0.78 12.39
N ALA A 150 -12.98 1.70 12.38
CA ALA A 150 -12.76 3.08 11.99
C ALA A 150 -11.76 3.80 12.91
N ALA A 151 -11.84 3.60 14.22
CA ALA A 151 -10.92 4.18 15.19
C ALA A 151 -9.49 3.62 15.02
N CYS A 152 -9.34 2.32 14.85
CA CYS A 152 -8.06 1.68 14.58
C CYS A 152 -7.45 2.15 13.25
N ALA A 153 -8.26 2.25 12.19
CA ALA A 153 -7.83 2.76 10.89
C ALA A 153 -7.32 4.21 11.01
N LEU A 154 -8.03 5.06 11.74
CA LEU A 154 -7.59 6.44 11.99
C LEU A 154 -6.22 6.49 12.70
N GLY A 155 -6.02 5.69 13.73
CA GLY A 155 -4.75 5.58 14.45
C GLY A 155 -3.61 5.12 13.54
N ILE A 156 -3.86 4.11 12.72
CA ILE A 156 -2.89 3.57 11.77
C ILE A 156 -2.57 4.57 10.66
N TYR A 157 -3.56 5.33 10.17
CA TYR A 157 -3.35 6.40 9.21
C TYR A 157 -2.34 7.44 9.72
N TYR A 158 -2.51 7.94 10.94
CA TYR A 158 -1.59 8.91 11.53
C TYR A 158 -0.23 8.29 11.83
N TRP A 159 -0.18 7.03 12.23
CA TRP A 159 1.08 6.31 12.39
C TRP A 159 1.84 6.21 11.07
N GLY A 160 1.18 5.79 9.98
CA GLY A 160 1.76 5.71 8.65
C GLY A 160 2.24 7.07 8.14
N ALA A 161 1.43 8.12 8.31
CA ALA A 161 1.83 9.49 7.97
C ALA A 161 3.04 10.00 8.77
N ALA A 162 3.24 9.49 9.99
CA ALA A 162 4.37 9.85 10.84
C ALA A 162 5.67 9.09 10.52
N THR A 163 5.55 7.85 10.01
CA THR A 163 6.69 6.95 9.74
C THR A 163 7.18 7.00 8.28
N GLY A 164 6.67 7.91 7.48
CA GLY A 164 7.03 8.08 6.07
C GLY A 164 8.54 8.31 5.84
N VAL A 165 8.97 8.07 4.62
CA VAL A 165 10.38 8.20 4.19
C VAL A 165 10.87 9.64 4.40
N PRO A 166 12.08 9.85 4.96
CA PRO A 166 12.66 11.17 5.15
C PRO A 166 12.85 11.92 3.82
N ALA A 167 12.70 13.25 3.86
CA ALA A 167 12.76 14.12 2.67
C ALA A 167 14.03 13.98 1.83
N HIS A 168 15.17 13.67 2.44
CA HIS A 168 16.43 13.54 1.70
C HIS A 168 16.44 12.36 0.73
N TRP A 169 15.77 11.25 1.05
CA TRP A 169 15.65 10.10 0.15
C TRP A 169 14.76 10.41 -1.06
N VAL A 170 13.68 11.15 -0.84
CA VAL A 170 12.80 11.61 -1.93
C VAL A 170 13.53 12.54 -2.89
N ARG A 171 14.46 13.37 -2.38
CA ARG A 171 15.28 14.24 -3.23
C ARG A 171 16.32 13.45 -4.02
N LEU A 172 16.95 12.46 -3.41
CA LEU A 172 17.92 11.61 -4.12
C LEU A 172 17.29 10.86 -5.29
N GLU A 173 16.09 10.28 -5.06
CA GLU A 173 15.32 9.63 -6.15
C GLU A 173 14.97 10.63 -7.25
N GLN A 174 14.59 11.87 -6.93
CA GLN A 174 14.30 12.89 -7.94
C GLN A 174 15.56 13.29 -8.72
N GLU A 175 16.70 13.43 -8.07
CA GLU A 175 17.99 13.74 -8.73
C GLU A 175 18.43 12.58 -9.64
N GLU A 176 18.21 11.32 -9.24
CA GLU A 176 18.45 10.14 -10.07
C GLU A 176 17.53 10.11 -11.30
N ASP A 177 16.21 10.30 -11.12
CA ASP A 177 15.24 10.35 -12.22
C ASP A 177 15.53 11.49 -13.21
N GLU A 178 15.89 12.68 -12.71
CA GLU A 178 16.28 13.81 -13.55
C GLU A 178 17.57 13.53 -14.34
N SER A 179 18.55 12.87 -13.71
CA SER A 179 19.80 12.49 -14.37
C SER A 179 19.60 11.44 -15.45
N GLU A 180 18.73 10.45 -15.21
CA GLU A 180 18.35 9.45 -16.21
C GLU A 180 17.59 10.09 -17.38
N ALA A 181 16.62 10.97 -17.11
CA ALA A 181 15.88 11.68 -18.14
C ALA A 181 16.76 12.54 -19.03
N VAL A 182 17.77 13.23 -18.45
CA VAL A 182 18.76 14.01 -19.21
C VAL A 182 19.66 13.10 -20.05
N SER A 183 20.07 11.94 -19.52
CA SER A 183 20.86 10.94 -20.23
C SER A 183 20.10 10.39 -21.44
N ASP A 184 18.83 10.03 -21.26
CA ASP A 184 17.96 9.50 -22.33
C ASP A 184 17.66 10.55 -23.39
N ALA A 185 17.47 11.81 -23.01
CA ALA A 185 17.28 12.92 -23.93
C ALA A 185 18.54 13.16 -24.79
N HIS A 186 19.72 12.99 -24.20
CA HIS A 186 20.99 13.14 -24.92
C HIS A 186 21.25 11.98 -25.91
N TYR A 187 20.80 10.76 -25.54
CA TYR A 187 20.92 9.59 -26.41
C TYR A 187 19.89 9.58 -27.56
N SER A 188 18.73 10.20 -27.36
CA SER A 188 17.65 10.30 -28.35
C SER A 188 17.74 11.54 -29.26
N ALA A 189 18.66 12.45 -28.99
CA ALA A 189 18.87 13.64 -29.85
C ALA A 189 19.36 13.21 -31.24
N PRO A 190 18.67 13.59 -32.34
CA PRO A 190 19.10 13.24 -33.69
C PRO A 190 20.48 13.89 -33.97
N LEU A 191 21.42 13.08 -34.45
CA LEU A 191 22.71 13.56 -34.89
C LEU A 191 22.47 14.70 -35.89
N SER A 192 22.94 15.91 -35.57
CA SER A 192 22.86 17.04 -36.45
C SER A 192 23.56 16.68 -37.78
N PRO A 193 22.94 16.89 -38.96
CA PRO A 193 23.59 16.59 -40.23
C PRO A 193 24.84 17.46 -40.32
N THR A 194 25.99 16.82 -40.40
CA THR A 194 27.25 17.48 -40.72
C THR A 194 27.14 18.13 -42.11
N THR A 195 26.96 19.43 -42.14
CA THR A 195 27.07 20.23 -43.37
C THR A 195 28.53 20.20 -43.83
N HIS A 196 28.75 19.47 -44.91
CA HIS A 196 29.96 19.61 -45.75
C HIS A 196 29.73 20.63 -46.82
#